data_844269777684820f48d0ef799b070f24
#
_entry.id   844269777684820f48d0ef799b070f24
#
_cell.length_a   1.000
_cell.length_b   1.000
_cell.length_c   1.000
_cell.angle_alpha   90.00
_cell.angle_beta   90.00
_cell.angle_gamma   90.00
#
_symmetry.space_group_name_H-M   'P 1'
#
loop_
_entity.id
_entity.type
_entity.pdbx_description
1 polymer ?
#
loop_
_entity_poly.entity_id
_entity_poly.type
_entity_poly.pdbx_seq_one_letter_code
_entity_poly.pdbx_strand_id
1 'polypeptide(L)'
;MQLVSKLFFTFLFLFSINIHSDDHMSSNPVFVPVEIQQCKFANNKDMDDFLKLIPAWNDLLDEYSQFPYSGWTVIPHYRSGSTVSFDFAWLGVSDSWENFGSIYDAWFVDGSELAQKFDKIRTCETQTIFGSQAIRPAKTRSETGVMLVSNCTLKEGTTPVELTMADSKWNEYLDSIDSEGGIYRWFPGPGAEVDAEYTFKNVLTNSSMTEWGKSSEIYVNGGGIPVQMQIYGDMLDCDAPRMYQTSNMRDVRN
;
A
#
# COMPACT_ATOMS: atom_id res chain seq x y z
N MET A 1 -24.20 28.65 -83.24
CA MET A 1 -23.99 29.49 -82.04
C MET A 1 -24.05 28.57 -80.84
N GLN A 2 -22.88 28.04 -80.46
CA GLN A 2 -22.76 27.02 -79.38
C GLN A 2 -22.35 27.72 -78.10
N LEU A 3 -23.16 27.54 -77.05
CA LEU A 3 -22.86 27.98 -75.73
C LEU A 3 -22.04 26.86 -75.06
N VAL A 4 -20.78 27.17 -74.66
CA VAL A 4 -19.92 26.28 -73.88
C VAL A 4 -20.12 26.62 -72.40
N SER A 5 -20.78 25.70 -71.70
CA SER A 5 -20.90 25.74 -70.21
C SER A 5 -19.62 25.26 -69.59
N LYS A 6 -18.94 26.14 -68.82
CA LYS A 6 -17.79 25.76 -67.98
C LYS A 6 -18.30 25.29 -66.66
N LEU A 7 -18.18 23.99 -66.42
CA LEU A 7 -18.35 23.38 -65.07
C LEU A 7 -17.12 23.65 -64.24
N PHE A 8 -17.28 24.45 -63.16
CA PHE A 8 -16.25 24.63 -62.11
C PHE A 8 -16.40 23.51 -61.13
N PHE A 9 -15.44 22.59 -61.12
CA PHE A 9 -15.33 21.54 -60.09
C PHE A 9 -14.57 22.10 -58.88
N THR A 10 -15.30 22.44 -57.80
CA THR A 10 -14.73 22.87 -56.54
C THR A 10 -14.35 21.61 -55.78
N PHE A 11 -13.05 21.34 -55.69
CA PHE A 11 -12.49 20.25 -54.89
C PHE A 11 -12.51 20.68 -53.41
N LEU A 12 -13.46 20.15 -52.60
CA LEU A 12 -13.50 20.31 -51.15
C LEU A 12 -12.47 19.36 -50.54
N PHE A 13 -11.32 19.90 -50.13
CA PHE A 13 -10.38 19.18 -49.31
C PHE A 13 -10.97 19.07 -47.88
N LEU A 14 -11.53 17.90 -47.53
CA LEU A 14 -11.86 17.55 -46.19
C LEU A 14 -10.54 17.23 -45.45
N PHE A 15 -10.03 18.21 -44.71
CA PHE A 15 -9.02 17.95 -43.70
C PHE A 15 -9.67 17.15 -42.56
N SER A 16 -9.44 15.84 -42.52
CA SER A 16 -9.72 15.02 -41.33
C SER A 16 -8.74 15.43 -40.27
N ILE A 17 -9.17 16.27 -39.33
CA ILE A 17 -8.45 16.52 -38.08
C ILE A 17 -8.63 15.24 -37.27
N ASN A 18 -7.61 14.39 -37.23
CA ASN A 18 -7.50 13.35 -36.22
C ASN A 18 -7.30 14.04 -34.87
N ILE A 19 -8.38 14.30 -34.16
CA ILE A 19 -8.33 14.62 -32.73
C ILE A 19 -7.94 13.30 -32.06
N HIS A 20 -6.66 13.12 -31.79
CA HIS A 20 -6.24 12.20 -30.74
C HIS A 20 -6.75 12.83 -29.44
N SER A 21 -7.90 12.35 -28.99
CA SER A 21 -8.23 12.52 -27.58
C SER A 21 -7.21 11.67 -26.83
N ASP A 22 -6.25 12.32 -26.20
CA ASP A 22 -5.49 11.72 -25.12
C ASP A 22 -6.51 11.38 -24.02
N ASP A 23 -7.04 10.16 -24.07
CA ASP A 23 -7.79 9.54 -22.99
C ASP A 23 -6.84 9.25 -21.81
N HIS A 24 -6.21 10.28 -21.26
CA HIS A 24 -5.80 10.31 -19.87
C HIS A 24 -7.07 10.52 -19.02
N MET A 25 -7.99 9.56 -19.10
CA MET A 25 -8.95 9.39 -18.02
C MET A 25 -8.14 9.06 -16.78
N SER A 26 -8.01 10.04 -15.90
CA SER A 26 -7.56 9.80 -14.54
C SER A 26 -8.55 8.82 -13.92
N SER A 27 -8.22 7.53 -13.96
CA SER A 27 -8.95 6.56 -13.16
C SER A 27 -8.85 7.05 -11.72
N ASN A 28 -10.00 7.21 -11.07
CA ASN A 28 -10.01 7.56 -9.66
C ASN A 28 -9.09 6.60 -8.91
N PRO A 29 -8.27 7.07 -7.96
CA PRO A 29 -7.39 6.20 -7.20
C PRO A 29 -8.22 5.12 -6.50
N VAL A 30 -7.76 3.87 -6.62
CA VAL A 30 -8.39 2.74 -5.94
C VAL A 30 -7.78 2.60 -4.55
N PHE A 31 -8.64 2.52 -3.53
CA PHE A 31 -8.25 2.29 -2.15
C PHE A 31 -8.78 0.94 -1.69
N VAL A 32 -7.89 0.08 -1.20
CA VAL A 32 -8.25 -1.20 -0.60
C VAL A 32 -8.09 -1.14 0.92
N PRO A 33 -8.87 -1.89 1.70
CA PRO A 33 -8.72 -1.91 3.14
C PRO A 33 -7.44 -2.63 3.56
N VAL A 34 -6.72 -1.98 4.48
CA VAL A 34 -5.59 -2.54 5.21
C VAL A 34 -5.86 -2.38 6.69
N GLU A 35 -5.87 -3.49 7.43
CA GLU A 35 -5.95 -3.42 8.88
C GLU A 35 -4.59 -3.62 9.54
N ILE A 36 -4.41 -2.93 10.64
CA ILE A 36 -3.27 -3.10 11.54
C ILE A 36 -3.79 -3.32 12.95
N GLN A 37 -3.43 -4.44 13.56
CA GLN A 37 -3.69 -4.72 14.96
C GLN A 37 -2.36 -4.79 15.70
N GLN A 38 -2.09 -3.82 16.59
CA GLN A 38 -0.88 -3.78 17.40
C GLN A 38 -1.08 -4.60 18.65
N CYS A 39 -0.27 -5.64 18.83
CA CYS A 39 -0.50 -6.66 19.84
C CYS A 39 0.71 -6.83 20.77
N LYS A 40 0.41 -7.21 22.02
CA LYS A 40 1.37 -7.67 23.02
C LYS A 40 1.09 -9.11 23.35
N PHE A 41 2.13 -9.90 23.56
CA PHE A 41 1.97 -11.27 24.03
C PHE A 41 1.51 -11.32 25.49
N ALA A 42 0.66 -12.29 25.80
CA ALA A 42 0.30 -12.61 27.16
C ALA A 42 1.53 -13.19 27.92
N ASN A 43 1.47 -13.20 29.25
CA ASN A 43 2.55 -13.74 30.06
C ASN A 43 2.94 -15.17 29.64
N ASN A 44 4.23 -15.40 29.42
CA ASN A 44 4.80 -16.68 28.96
C ASN A 44 4.29 -17.16 27.59
N LYS A 45 3.86 -16.21 26.75
CA LYS A 45 3.49 -16.43 25.35
C LYS A 45 4.45 -15.70 24.43
N ASP A 46 4.59 -16.22 23.20
CA ASP A 46 5.51 -15.69 22.20
C ASP A 46 4.96 -15.89 20.77
N MET A 47 5.78 -15.57 19.79
CA MET A 47 5.46 -15.72 18.37
C MET A 47 5.25 -17.19 17.99
N ASP A 48 5.99 -18.12 18.58
CA ASP A 48 5.84 -19.56 18.29
C ASP A 48 4.47 -20.08 18.74
N ASP A 49 3.94 -19.60 19.88
CA ASP A 49 2.58 -19.92 20.31
C ASP A 49 1.53 -19.33 19.39
N PHE A 50 1.75 -18.12 18.89
CA PHE A 50 0.85 -17.47 17.94
C PHE A 50 0.82 -18.22 16.60
N LEU A 51 1.99 -18.58 16.06
CA LEU A 51 2.12 -19.27 14.78
C LEU A 51 1.47 -20.65 14.77
N LYS A 52 1.34 -21.32 15.92
CA LYS A 52 0.61 -22.60 16.03
C LYS A 52 -0.87 -22.50 15.71
N LEU A 53 -1.46 -21.30 15.78
CA LEU A 53 -2.86 -21.08 15.44
C LEU A 53 -3.09 -20.73 13.96
N ILE A 54 -2.04 -20.35 13.23
CA ILE A 54 -2.15 -19.92 11.84
C ILE A 54 -2.70 -21.00 10.90
N PRO A 55 -2.34 -22.29 11.01
CA PRO A 55 -2.97 -23.32 10.18
C PRO A 55 -4.50 -23.36 10.35
N ALA A 56 -5.02 -23.37 11.59
CA ALA A 56 -6.45 -23.37 11.82
C ALA A 56 -7.15 -22.07 11.35
N TRP A 57 -6.44 -20.95 11.38
CA TRP A 57 -6.93 -19.70 10.81
C TRP A 57 -6.98 -19.78 9.27
N ASN A 58 -5.98 -20.35 8.62
CA ASN A 58 -5.98 -20.57 7.18
C ASN A 58 -7.11 -21.53 6.76
N ASP A 59 -7.30 -22.64 7.48
CA ASP A 59 -8.38 -23.60 7.21
C ASP A 59 -9.75 -22.91 7.25
N LEU A 60 -9.99 -22.06 8.26
CA LEU A 60 -11.23 -21.28 8.34
C LEU A 60 -11.36 -20.31 7.15
N LEU A 61 -10.32 -19.59 6.78
CA LEU A 61 -10.39 -18.64 5.66
C LEU A 61 -10.51 -19.34 4.29
N ASP A 62 -10.08 -20.59 4.16
CA ASP A 62 -10.24 -21.37 2.94
C ASP A 62 -11.71 -21.74 2.69
N GLU A 63 -12.54 -21.86 3.74
CA GLU A 63 -13.99 -22.00 3.62
C GLU A 63 -14.66 -20.74 3.04
N TYR A 64 -14.00 -19.58 3.16
CA TYR A 64 -14.44 -18.26 2.67
C TYR A 64 -13.55 -17.72 1.56
N SER A 65 -12.95 -18.59 0.75
CA SER A 65 -11.97 -18.24 -0.30
C SER A 65 -12.50 -17.28 -1.38
N GLN A 66 -13.84 -17.15 -1.50
CA GLN A 66 -14.48 -16.14 -2.36
C GLN A 66 -14.26 -14.69 -1.86
N PHE A 67 -13.82 -14.50 -0.62
CA PHE A 67 -13.48 -13.19 -0.04
C PHE A 67 -11.97 -13.13 0.22
N PRO A 68 -11.16 -12.71 -0.76
CA PRO A 68 -9.71 -12.71 -0.64
C PRO A 68 -9.22 -11.87 0.55
N TYR A 69 -8.40 -12.51 1.40
CA TYR A 69 -7.77 -11.87 2.53
C TYR A 69 -6.38 -12.43 2.74
N SER A 70 -5.39 -11.55 2.75
CA SER A 70 -4.00 -11.88 3.00
C SER A 70 -3.55 -11.34 4.36
N GLY A 71 -2.63 -12.03 5.04
CA GLY A 71 -2.18 -11.68 6.37
C GLY A 71 -0.69 -11.82 6.58
N TRP A 72 -0.11 -10.89 7.34
CA TRP A 72 1.30 -10.89 7.73
C TRP A 72 1.45 -10.57 9.20
N THR A 73 2.49 -11.10 9.83
CA THR A 73 3.04 -10.55 11.06
C THR A 73 4.05 -9.45 10.71
N VAL A 74 4.05 -8.39 11.52
CA VAL A 74 4.92 -7.22 11.38
C VAL A 74 5.62 -6.99 12.70
N ILE A 75 6.94 -7.25 12.76
CA ILE A 75 7.74 -7.23 13.98
C ILE A 75 8.64 -5.99 13.96
N PRO A 76 8.61 -5.12 15.00
CA PRO A 76 9.47 -3.96 15.08
C PRO A 76 10.96 -4.35 15.07
N HIS A 77 11.74 -3.77 14.16
CA HIS A 77 13.15 -4.07 14.00
C HIS A 77 14.05 -2.86 14.32
N TYR A 78 13.94 -1.76 13.56
CA TYR A 78 14.60 -0.49 13.87
C TYR A 78 13.56 0.54 14.25
N ARG A 79 13.56 0.96 15.50
CA ARG A 79 12.58 1.86 16.09
C ARG A 79 13.17 2.69 17.23
N SER A 80 12.57 3.82 17.50
CA SER A 80 12.75 4.52 18.80
C SER A 80 11.85 3.84 19.85
N GLY A 81 12.36 3.63 21.06
CA GLY A 81 11.61 3.03 22.16
C GLY A 81 10.34 3.77 22.54
N SER A 82 10.24 5.06 22.23
CA SER A 82 9.07 5.89 22.48
C SER A 82 7.99 5.79 21.38
N THR A 83 8.30 5.23 20.20
CA THR A 83 7.40 5.23 19.05
C THR A 83 6.70 3.89 18.80
N VAL A 84 7.12 2.80 19.47
CA VAL A 84 6.52 1.48 19.29
C VAL A 84 6.41 0.79 20.66
N SER A 85 5.18 0.50 21.05
CA SER A 85 4.83 -0.10 22.35
C SER A 85 4.23 -1.49 22.27
N PHE A 86 4.32 -2.16 21.11
CA PHE A 86 3.79 -3.50 20.85
C PHE A 86 4.90 -4.49 20.52
N ASP A 87 4.64 -5.78 20.68
CA ASP A 87 5.59 -6.86 20.38
C ASP A 87 5.56 -7.19 18.88
N PHE A 88 4.35 -7.26 18.31
CA PHE A 88 4.12 -7.44 16.88
C PHE A 88 2.80 -6.79 16.45
N ALA A 89 2.64 -6.56 15.16
CA ALA A 89 1.33 -6.23 14.61
C ALA A 89 0.87 -7.31 13.64
N TRP A 90 -0.44 -7.54 13.61
CA TRP A 90 -1.11 -8.19 12.50
C TRP A 90 -1.36 -7.16 11.41
N LEU A 91 -1.00 -7.49 10.20
CA LEU A 91 -1.32 -6.73 8.98
C LEU A 91 -2.25 -7.59 8.13
N GLY A 92 -3.47 -7.13 7.90
CA GLY A 92 -4.45 -7.76 7.05
C GLY A 92 -4.77 -6.91 5.83
N VAL A 93 -4.95 -7.55 4.68
CA VAL A 93 -5.26 -6.87 3.40
C VAL A 93 -6.33 -7.64 2.67
N SER A 94 -7.38 -6.96 2.25
CA SER A 94 -8.38 -7.47 1.31
C SER A 94 -8.33 -6.69 0.00
N ASP A 95 -8.82 -7.25 -1.08
CA ASP A 95 -8.84 -6.62 -2.40
C ASP A 95 -9.98 -5.59 -2.55
N SER A 96 -10.99 -5.65 -1.69
CA SER A 96 -12.10 -4.69 -1.66
C SER A 96 -12.66 -4.51 -0.25
N TRP A 97 -13.36 -3.41 -0.02
CA TRP A 97 -14.06 -3.12 1.22
C TRP A 97 -15.23 -4.09 1.46
N GLU A 98 -15.89 -4.54 0.40
CA GLU A 98 -16.97 -5.53 0.47
C GLU A 98 -16.45 -6.88 0.93
N ASN A 99 -15.37 -7.37 0.33
CA ASN A 99 -14.73 -8.64 0.73
C ASN A 99 -14.17 -8.57 2.16
N PHE A 100 -13.59 -7.43 2.55
CA PHE A 100 -13.16 -7.18 3.93
C PHE A 100 -14.32 -7.30 4.92
N GLY A 101 -15.46 -6.66 4.64
CA GLY A 101 -16.65 -6.77 5.47
C GLY A 101 -17.16 -8.21 5.53
N SER A 102 -17.25 -8.89 4.40
CA SER A 102 -17.75 -10.27 4.32
C SER A 102 -16.88 -11.27 5.09
N ILE A 103 -15.53 -11.12 5.04
CA ILE A 103 -14.65 -12.00 5.82
C ILE A 103 -14.77 -11.75 7.32
N TYR A 104 -15.03 -10.50 7.74
CA TYR A 104 -15.28 -10.17 9.13
C TYR A 104 -16.63 -10.70 9.63
N ASP A 105 -17.67 -10.64 8.81
CA ASP A 105 -18.96 -11.27 9.14
C ASP A 105 -18.79 -12.78 9.36
N ALA A 106 -18.04 -13.46 8.50
CA ALA A 106 -17.70 -14.88 8.67
C ALA A 106 -16.86 -15.11 9.95
N TRP A 107 -15.87 -14.27 10.22
CA TRP A 107 -15.06 -14.34 11.44
C TRP A 107 -15.89 -14.20 12.70
N PHE A 108 -16.87 -13.30 12.75
CA PHE A 108 -17.73 -13.11 13.92
C PHE A 108 -18.66 -14.30 14.18
N VAL A 109 -19.03 -15.03 13.12
CA VAL A 109 -19.91 -16.21 13.25
C VAL A 109 -19.10 -17.47 13.57
N ASP A 110 -18.12 -17.79 12.71
CA ASP A 110 -17.45 -19.10 12.73
C ASP A 110 -16.06 -19.04 13.37
N GLY A 111 -15.46 -17.83 13.48
CA GLY A 111 -14.13 -17.63 14.05
C GLY A 111 -14.09 -17.51 15.58
N SER A 112 -15.24 -17.55 16.26
CA SER A 112 -15.33 -17.18 17.69
C SER A 112 -14.49 -18.07 18.63
N GLU A 113 -14.42 -19.38 18.39
CA GLU A 113 -13.59 -20.29 19.18
C GLU A 113 -12.09 -20.05 18.94
N LEU A 114 -11.73 -19.75 17.69
CA LEU A 114 -10.35 -19.46 17.31
C LEU A 114 -9.92 -18.09 17.85
N ALA A 115 -10.79 -17.09 17.81
CA ALA A 115 -10.58 -15.79 18.42
C ALA A 115 -10.23 -15.91 19.92
N GLN A 116 -10.99 -16.72 20.68
CA GLN A 116 -10.70 -17.00 22.10
C GLN A 116 -9.33 -17.68 22.31
N LYS A 117 -8.86 -18.48 21.34
CA LYS A 117 -7.50 -19.06 21.42
C LYS A 117 -6.44 -17.98 21.18
N PHE A 118 -6.64 -17.11 20.20
CA PHE A 118 -5.75 -15.96 19.99
C PHE A 118 -5.71 -15.03 21.20
N ASP A 119 -6.84 -14.74 21.84
CA ASP A 119 -6.94 -13.85 23.02
C ASP A 119 -6.18 -14.39 24.23
N LYS A 120 -5.96 -15.72 24.33
CA LYS A 120 -5.11 -16.33 25.36
C LYS A 120 -3.62 -16.15 25.09
N ILE A 121 -3.24 -15.79 23.87
CA ILE A 121 -1.85 -15.65 23.44
C ILE A 121 -1.46 -14.18 23.34
N ARG A 122 -2.39 -13.32 22.92
CA ARG A 122 -2.11 -11.90 22.66
C ARG A 122 -3.28 -11.00 23.05
N THR A 123 -2.97 -9.74 23.30
CA THR A 123 -3.96 -8.66 23.39
C THR A 123 -3.57 -7.56 22.41
N CYS A 124 -4.50 -7.11 21.60
CA CYS A 124 -4.29 -6.04 20.62
C CYS A 124 -5.04 -4.78 21.06
N GLU A 125 -4.29 -3.82 21.62
CA GLU A 125 -4.84 -2.59 22.21
C GLU A 125 -5.23 -1.56 21.12
N THR A 126 -4.52 -1.58 19.99
CA THR A 126 -4.77 -0.66 18.87
C THR A 126 -5.13 -1.48 17.64
N GLN A 127 -6.28 -1.15 17.06
CA GLN A 127 -6.77 -1.76 15.83
C GLN A 127 -7.26 -0.65 14.90
N THR A 128 -6.67 -0.55 13.73
CA THR A 128 -6.97 0.52 12.78
C THR A 128 -7.14 -0.06 11.39
N ILE A 129 -8.14 0.41 10.68
CA ILE A 129 -8.32 0.15 9.25
C ILE A 129 -7.89 1.39 8.49
N PHE A 130 -7.05 1.19 7.48
CA PHE A 130 -6.59 2.23 6.56
C PHE A 130 -7.14 1.99 5.16
N GLY A 131 -7.39 3.06 4.41
CA GLY A 131 -7.52 2.98 2.98
C GLY A 131 -6.14 2.98 2.34
N SER A 132 -5.72 1.87 1.75
CA SER A 132 -4.41 1.73 1.12
C SER A 132 -4.49 2.04 -0.37
N GLN A 133 -3.70 3.00 -0.83
CA GLN A 133 -3.44 3.30 -2.23
C GLN A 133 -2.09 2.71 -2.63
N ALA A 134 -2.06 1.87 -3.67
CA ALA A 134 -0.80 1.41 -4.26
C ALA A 134 -0.25 2.51 -5.19
N ILE A 135 0.86 3.12 -4.79
CA ILE A 135 1.61 4.07 -5.64
C ILE A 135 2.53 3.30 -6.59
N ARG A 136 3.14 2.24 -6.08
CA ARG A 136 3.96 1.29 -6.81
C ARG A 136 3.78 -0.09 -6.20
N PRO A 137 3.16 -1.06 -6.89
CA PRO A 137 3.16 -2.44 -6.43
C PRO A 137 4.58 -3.01 -6.40
N ALA A 138 4.91 -3.80 -5.37
CA ALA A 138 6.19 -4.52 -5.35
C ALA A 138 6.26 -5.52 -6.52
N LYS A 139 7.41 -5.58 -7.22
CA LYS A 139 7.62 -6.51 -8.33
C LYS A 139 7.81 -7.94 -7.83
N THR A 140 8.48 -8.10 -6.69
CA THR A 140 8.80 -9.41 -6.10
C THR A 140 8.01 -9.62 -4.82
N ARG A 141 7.38 -10.80 -4.72
CA ARG A 141 6.73 -11.29 -3.50
C ARG A 141 7.66 -12.24 -2.77
N SER A 142 7.64 -12.19 -1.45
CA SER A 142 8.42 -13.08 -0.60
C SER A 142 7.64 -13.47 0.64
N GLU A 143 7.97 -14.62 1.22
CA GLU A 143 7.40 -15.07 2.49
C GLU A 143 7.83 -14.17 3.65
N THR A 144 9.01 -13.59 3.56
CA THR A 144 9.53 -12.62 4.52
C THR A 144 9.97 -11.36 3.80
N GLY A 145 9.98 -10.24 4.50
CA GLY A 145 10.40 -8.97 3.92
C GLY A 145 10.69 -7.92 4.97
N VAL A 146 10.90 -6.71 4.51
CA VAL A 146 11.01 -5.53 5.37
C VAL A 146 10.02 -4.46 4.91
N MET A 147 9.47 -3.77 5.88
CA MET A 147 8.55 -2.68 5.69
C MET A 147 9.04 -1.45 6.45
N LEU A 148 9.05 -0.30 5.79
CA LEU A 148 9.34 0.98 6.42
C LEU A 148 8.06 1.81 6.44
N VAL A 149 7.80 2.47 7.56
CA VAL A 149 6.59 3.29 7.74
C VAL A 149 6.98 4.65 8.28
N SER A 150 6.60 5.70 7.56
CA SER A 150 6.69 7.10 7.97
C SER A 150 5.29 7.71 8.06
N ASN A 151 5.08 8.61 9.01
CA ASN A 151 3.91 9.49 8.98
C ASN A 151 4.23 10.68 8.10
N CYS A 152 3.36 10.98 7.14
CA CYS A 152 3.55 12.07 6.19
C CYS A 152 2.37 13.03 6.21
N THR A 153 2.68 14.32 6.15
CA THR A 153 1.71 15.40 6.02
C THR A 153 1.86 16.07 4.66
N LEU A 154 0.73 16.31 3.99
CA LEU A 154 0.72 17.16 2.80
C LEU A 154 0.95 18.62 3.20
N LYS A 155 1.87 19.27 2.52
CA LYS A 155 2.08 20.73 2.70
C LYS A 155 0.91 21.50 2.13
N GLU A 156 0.64 22.67 2.75
CA GLU A 156 -0.42 23.58 2.32
C GLU A 156 -0.26 23.95 0.84
N GLY A 157 -1.33 23.85 0.08
CA GLY A 157 -1.36 24.13 -1.36
C GLY A 157 -1.03 22.94 -2.26
N THR A 158 -0.53 21.82 -1.73
CA THR A 158 -0.31 20.60 -2.53
C THR A 158 -1.63 19.95 -2.89
N THR A 159 -1.89 19.78 -4.17
CA THR A 159 -3.09 19.12 -4.67
C THR A 159 -2.87 17.63 -4.90
N PRO A 160 -3.93 16.78 -4.84
CA PRO A 160 -3.83 15.36 -5.20
C PRO A 160 -3.30 15.13 -6.62
N VAL A 161 -3.60 16.02 -7.55
CA VAL A 161 -3.13 15.91 -8.95
C VAL A 161 -1.61 16.12 -9.02
N GLU A 162 -1.08 17.16 -8.38
CA GLU A 162 0.37 17.41 -8.32
C GLU A 162 1.11 16.25 -7.68
N LEU A 163 0.57 15.69 -6.60
CA LEU A 163 1.14 14.54 -5.93
C LEU A 163 1.15 13.30 -6.85
N THR A 164 0.07 13.04 -7.59
CA THR A 164 0.00 11.95 -8.57
C THR A 164 1.02 12.13 -9.69
N MET A 165 1.22 13.35 -10.18
CA MET A 165 2.25 13.65 -11.18
C MET A 165 3.67 13.42 -10.64
N ALA A 166 3.93 13.80 -9.39
CA ALA A 166 5.19 13.53 -8.72
C ALA A 166 5.43 12.02 -8.55
N ASP A 167 4.40 11.27 -8.15
CA ASP A 167 4.46 9.80 -8.05
C ASP A 167 4.80 9.14 -9.38
N SER A 168 4.21 9.60 -10.48
CA SER A 168 4.52 9.08 -11.83
C SER A 168 5.99 9.29 -12.19
N LYS A 169 6.53 10.48 -11.97
CA LYS A 169 7.95 10.80 -12.21
C LYS A 169 8.89 9.99 -11.31
N TRP A 170 8.48 9.79 -10.05
CA TRP A 170 9.25 8.96 -9.12
C TRP A 170 9.26 7.50 -9.54
N ASN A 171 8.12 6.97 -10.02
CA ASN A 171 8.03 5.62 -10.56
C ASN A 171 8.89 5.44 -11.83
N GLU A 172 8.93 6.43 -12.73
CA GLU A 172 9.83 6.44 -13.89
C GLU A 172 11.31 6.37 -13.47
N TYR A 173 11.69 7.15 -12.47
CA TYR A 173 13.04 7.06 -11.90
C TYR A 173 13.34 5.69 -11.30
N LEU A 174 12.43 5.14 -10.48
CA LEU A 174 12.57 3.82 -9.89
C LEU A 174 12.64 2.69 -10.94
N ASP A 175 11.94 2.84 -12.05
CA ASP A 175 12.03 1.91 -13.17
C ASP A 175 13.38 2.01 -13.88
N SER A 176 13.94 3.21 -14.02
CA SER A 176 15.24 3.44 -14.62
C SER A 176 16.41 2.81 -13.86
N ILE A 177 16.23 2.55 -12.56
CA ILE A 177 17.22 1.90 -11.68
C ILE A 177 16.82 0.47 -11.29
N ASP A 178 15.83 -0.09 -11.98
CA ASP A 178 15.29 -1.45 -11.77
C ASP A 178 14.91 -1.77 -10.32
N SER A 179 14.30 -0.78 -9.62
CA SER A 179 13.80 -0.95 -8.24
C SER A 179 12.65 -1.96 -8.19
N GLU A 180 12.73 -2.92 -7.26
CA GLU A 180 11.71 -3.95 -7.06
C GLU A 180 10.74 -3.65 -5.89
N GLY A 181 11.07 -2.67 -5.06
CA GLY A 181 10.30 -2.32 -3.86
C GLY A 181 8.90 -1.76 -4.16
N GLY A 182 7.99 -1.97 -3.24
CA GLY A 182 6.63 -1.41 -3.27
C GLY A 182 6.54 -0.09 -2.51
N ILE A 183 5.61 0.78 -2.93
CA ILE A 183 5.26 2.04 -2.28
C ILE A 183 3.75 2.11 -2.13
N TYR A 184 3.29 2.35 -0.91
CA TYR A 184 1.87 2.47 -0.60
C TYR A 184 1.64 3.69 0.28
N ARG A 185 0.43 4.25 0.19
CA ARG A 185 -0.06 5.26 1.12
C ARG A 185 -1.27 4.73 1.85
N TRP A 186 -1.20 4.75 3.17
CA TRP A 186 -2.28 4.33 4.05
C TRP A 186 -2.94 5.55 4.67
N PHE A 187 -4.15 5.83 4.25
CA PHE A 187 -4.97 6.93 4.74
C PHE A 187 -5.78 6.47 5.96
N PRO A 188 -5.79 7.23 7.07
CA PRO A 188 -6.47 6.83 8.29
C PRO A 188 -7.97 6.65 8.08
N GLY A 189 -8.51 5.57 8.66
CA GLY A 189 -9.92 5.21 8.67
C GLY A 189 -10.37 4.78 10.06
N PRO A 190 -11.33 3.87 10.20
CA PRO A 190 -11.85 3.44 11.49
C PRO A 190 -10.76 2.99 12.46
N GLY A 191 -10.81 3.44 13.71
CA GLY A 191 -9.80 3.12 14.74
C GLY A 191 -8.52 3.95 14.68
N ALA A 192 -8.38 4.87 13.72
CA ALA A 192 -7.25 5.81 13.72
C ALA A 192 -7.37 6.82 14.87
N GLU A 193 -6.24 7.37 15.29
CA GLU A 193 -6.17 8.42 16.31
C GLU A 193 -6.96 9.66 15.85
N VAL A 194 -7.80 10.20 16.72
CA VAL A 194 -8.67 11.34 16.40
C VAL A 194 -7.88 12.59 16.07
N ASP A 195 -6.69 12.74 16.66
CA ASP A 195 -5.78 13.89 16.56
C ASP A 195 -4.53 13.52 15.76
N ALA A 196 -4.63 12.56 14.82
CA ALA A 196 -3.48 12.16 14.01
C ALA A 196 -2.88 13.36 13.27
N GLU A 197 -1.62 13.69 13.58
CA GLU A 197 -0.88 14.80 12.97
C GLU A 197 -0.26 14.42 11.62
N TYR A 198 -0.90 13.52 10.86
CA TYR A 198 -0.44 13.09 9.55
C TYR A 198 -1.60 12.92 8.57
N THR A 199 -1.33 13.13 7.29
CA THR A 199 -2.33 12.91 6.23
C THR A 199 -2.42 11.44 5.86
N PHE A 200 -1.28 10.75 5.79
CA PHE A 200 -1.17 9.32 5.48
C PHE A 200 0.12 8.72 6.03
N LYS A 201 0.16 7.41 6.15
CA LYS A 201 1.41 6.68 6.35
C LYS A 201 2.01 6.33 4.99
N ASN A 202 3.26 6.75 4.76
CA ASN A 202 4.03 6.28 3.60
C ASN A 202 4.69 4.95 3.95
N VAL A 203 4.40 3.91 3.16
CA VAL A 203 4.82 2.55 3.42
C VAL A 203 5.67 2.06 2.27
N LEU A 204 6.92 1.72 2.56
CA LEU A 204 7.85 1.12 1.61
C LEU A 204 8.04 -0.36 1.96
N THR A 205 8.05 -1.23 0.95
CA THR A 205 8.26 -2.67 1.15
C THR A 205 9.40 -3.17 0.27
N ASN A 206 10.19 -4.09 0.81
CA ASN A 206 11.22 -4.81 0.07
C ASN A 206 11.16 -6.31 0.45
N SER A 207 11.52 -7.17 -0.48
CA SER A 207 11.47 -8.63 -0.31
C SER A 207 12.50 -9.16 0.71
N SER A 208 13.52 -8.37 1.07
CA SER A 208 14.54 -8.72 2.06
C SER A 208 15.33 -7.50 2.54
N MET A 209 16.12 -7.67 3.62
CA MET A 209 17.10 -6.68 4.06
C MET A 209 18.17 -6.40 3.01
N THR A 210 18.54 -7.40 2.21
CA THR A 210 19.52 -7.23 1.11
C THR A 210 18.93 -6.32 0.03
N GLU A 211 17.70 -6.52 -0.38
CA GLU A 211 17.04 -5.68 -1.38
C GLU A 211 16.81 -4.26 -0.87
N TRP A 212 16.41 -4.12 0.40
CA TRP A 212 16.37 -2.80 1.04
C TRP A 212 17.75 -2.12 1.04
N GLY A 213 18.82 -2.86 1.36
CA GLY A 213 20.18 -2.33 1.35
C GLY A 213 20.62 -1.85 -0.03
N LYS A 214 20.35 -2.62 -1.09
CA LYS A 214 20.60 -2.18 -2.48
C LYS A 214 19.84 -0.92 -2.84
N SER A 215 18.55 -0.87 -2.52
CA SER A 215 17.72 0.32 -2.77
C SER A 215 18.23 1.53 -2.01
N SER A 216 18.66 1.34 -0.76
CA SER A 216 19.23 2.39 0.09
C SER A 216 20.58 2.89 -0.44
N GLU A 217 21.44 1.99 -0.96
CA GLU A 217 22.71 2.38 -1.59
C GLU A 217 22.49 3.30 -2.80
N ILE A 218 21.54 2.94 -3.68
CA ILE A 218 21.19 3.77 -4.84
C ILE A 218 20.57 5.10 -4.36
N TYR A 219 19.69 5.06 -3.38
CA TYR A 219 19.01 6.25 -2.86
C TYR A 219 19.98 7.22 -2.20
N VAL A 220 20.85 6.73 -1.32
CA VAL A 220 21.76 7.58 -0.52
C VAL A 220 23.02 7.96 -1.31
N ASN A 221 23.69 6.99 -1.91
CA ASN A 221 25.01 7.16 -2.55
C ASN A 221 24.91 7.29 -4.07
N GLY A 222 23.85 6.74 -4.69
CA GLY A 222 23.61 6.79 -6.13
C GLY A 222 22.83 8.02 -6.62
N GLY A 223 22.58 9.02 -5.76
CA GLY A 223 21.94 10.28 -6.15
C GLY A 223 20.41 10.27 -6.12
N GLY A 224 19.78 9.27 -5.51
CA GLY A 224 18.33 9.19 -5.39
C GLY A 224 17.72 10.31 -4.53
N ILE A 225 18.40 10.75 -3.46
CA ILE A 225 17.96 11.86 -2.60
C ILE A 225 17.70 13.14 -3.40
N PRO A 226 18.67 13.70 -4.16
CA PRO A 226 18.41 14.91 -4.94
C PRO A 226 17.34 14.74 -6.00
N VAL A 227 17.21 13.56 -6.60
CA VAL A 227 16.11 13.27 -7.56
C VAL A 227 14.75 13.31 -6.85
N GLN A 228 14.61 12.68 -5.68
CA GLN A 228 13.38 12.72 -4.90
C GLN A 228 13.03 14.16 -4.49
N MET A 229 14.02 14.93 -4.01
CA MET A 229 13.83 16.34 -3.66
C MET A 229 13.39 17.19 -4.85
N GLN A 230 13.94 16.92 -6.04
CA GLN A 230 13.54 17.63 -7.27
C GLN A 230 12.10 17.29 -7.68
N ILE A 231 11.67 16.04 -7.49
CA ILE A 231 10.34 15.56 -7.90
C ILE A 231 9.26 16.02 -6.92
N TYR A 232 9.45 15.76 -5.64
CA TYR A 232 8.43 16.07 -4.62
C TYR A 232 8.58 17.47 -4.02
N GLY A 233 9.79 18.04 -4.05
CA GLY A 233 10.05 19.37 -3.47
C GLY A 233 9.52 19.47 -2.03
N ASP A 234 8.69 20.49 -1.81
CA ASP A 234 8.07 20.76 -0.52
C ASP A 234 6.64 20.20 -0.39
N MET A 235 6.26 19.21 -1.24
CA MET A 235 4.90 18.67 -1.22
C MET A 235 4.58 17.85 0.04
N LEU A 236 5.59 17.19 0.61
CA LEU A 236 5.45 16.26 1.72
C LEU A 236 6.42 16.60 2.86
N ASP A 237 5.95 16.43 4.08
CA ASP A 237 6.75 16.39 5.29
C ASP A 237 6.54 15.05 5.98
N CYS A 238 7.59 14.23 6.05
CA CYS A 238 7.52 12.89 6.62
C CYS A 238 8.49 12.77 7.80
N ASP A 239 8.03 12.11 8.85
CA ASP A 239 8.91 11.77 9.99
C ASP A 239 9.91 10.66 9.62
N ALA A 240 10.85 10.38 10.54
CA ALA A 240 11.81 9.30 10.35
C ALA A 240 11.12 7.93 10.24
N PRO A 241 11.48 7.10 9.26
CA PRO A 241 10.85 5.81 9.06
C PRO A 241 11.17 4.85 10.22
N ARG A 242 10.15 4.07 10.64
CA ARG A 242 10.31 2.89 11.48
C ARG A 242 10.41 1.68 10.56
N MET A 243 11.34 0.79 10.86
CA MET A 243 11.51 -0.44 10.08
C MET A 243 10.97 -1.64 10.83
N TYR A 244 10.29 -2.50 10.08
CA TYR A 244 9.67 -3.73 10.57
C TYR A 244 10.12 -4.90 9.70
N GLN A 245 10.25 -6.06 10.33
CA GLN A 245 10.34 -7.34 9.62
C GLN A 245 8.92 -7.85 9.38
N THR A 246 8.64 -8.33 8.17
CA THR A 246 7.35 -8.93 7.82
C THR A 246 7.49 -10.42 7.55
N SER A 247 6.49 -11.20 7.95
CA SER A 247 6.39 -12.62 7.60
C SER A 247 4.97 -12.93 7.14
N ASN A 248 4.86 -13.58 6.01
CA ASN A 248 3.58 -13.94 5.42
C ASN A 248 2.93 -15.10 6.18
N MET A 249 1.65 -14.95 6.51
CA MET A 249 0.82 -15.98 7.13
C MET A 249 -0.18 -16.55 6.14
N ARG A 250 -0.60 -15.74 5.17
CA ARG A 250 -1.49 -16.07 4.06
C ARG A 250 -1.31 -15.02 2.96
N ASP A 251 -1.07 -15.43 1.73
CA ASP A 251 -1.07 -14.55 0.55
C ASP A 251 -1.94 -15.15 -0.55
N VAL A 252 -3.09 -14.56 -0.78
CA VAL A 252 -4.07 -14.95 -1.82
C VAL A 252 -4.16 -13.92 -2.94
N ARG A 253 -3.27 -12.94 -2.98
CA ARG A 253 -3.21 -11.94 -4.05
C ARG A 253 -2.73 -12.60 -5.35
N ASN A 254 -3.44 -12.38 -6.44
CA ASN A 254 -3.10 -12.86 -7.78
C ASN A 254 -2.15 -11.90 -8.51
#